data_827f95162f57513db344c8d2249c88a6
#
_entry.id   827f95162f57513db344c8d2249c88a6
#
_cell.length_a   1.000
_cell.length_b   1.000
_cell.length_c   1.000
_cell.angle_alpha   90.00
_cell.angle_beta   90.00
_cell.angle_gamma   90.00
#
_symmetry.space_group_name_H-M   'P 1'
#
loop_
_entity.id
_entity.type
_entity.pdbx_description
1 polymer ?
#
loop_
_entity_poly.entity_id
_entity_poly.type
_entity_poly.pdbx_seq_one_letter_code
_entity_poly.pdbx_strand_id
1 'polypeptide(L)'
;VFRSSVLWGGPVEPAAGLVICRQQPDRPIEGSLARVEGSDLYVSASRLTLEAIAEETWLGPYHLCLGYAGWSPGQLDREIDEGSWLVTELDEQILFDVPVEDRWKVCVDSIGVKPSMMMWIPPIEA
;
A
#
# COMPACT_ATOMS: atom_id res chain seq x y z
N VAL A 1 17.90 -6.64 8.70
CA VAL A 1 17.37 -6.88 7.33
C VAL A 1 15.86 -6.79 7.36
N PHE A 2 15.32 -5.87 6.62
CA PHE A 2 13.87 -5.75 6.47
C PHE A 2 13.36 -6.95 5.66
N ARG A 3 12.40 -7.64 6.20
CA ARG A 3 11.71 -8.72 5.50
C ARG A 3 10.24 -8.36 5.34
N SER A 4 9.79 -8.31 4.10
CA SER A 4 8.38 -8.11 3.79
C SER A 4 7.71 -9.45 3.55
N SER A 5 6.54 -9.62 4.15
CA SER A 5 5.64 -10.67 3.70
C SER A 5 5.00 -10.24 2.40
N VAL A 6 4.70 -11.19 1.53
CA VAL A 6 3.92 -10.90 0.32
C VAL A 6 2.50 -10.56 0.75
N LEU A 7 2.03 -9.38 0.33
CA LEU A 7 0.71 -8.88 0.68
C LEU A 7 -0.28 -9.10 -0.47
N TRP A 8 -1.52 -9.28 -0.14
CA TRP A 8 -2.58 -9.31 -1.15
C TRP A 8 -2.94 -7.87 -1.52
N GLY A 9 -2.74 -7.51 -2.78
CA GLY A 9 -2.94 -6.14 -3.25
C GLY A 9 -4.32 -5.87 -3.83
N GLY A 10 -5.05 -6.92 -4.21
CA GLY A 10 -6.39 -6.78 -4.78
C GLY A 10 -6.74 -7.91 -5.74
N PRO A 11 -7.99 -7.93 -6.23
CA PRO A 11 -8.53 -9.04 -7.01
C PRO A 11 -8.11 -9.06 -8.49
N VAL A 12 -7.59 -7.94 -9.00
CA VAL A 12 -7.22 -7.83 -10.41
C VAL A 12 -5.82 -8.34 -10.62
N GLU A 13 -5.63 -9.19 -11.62
CA GLU A 13 -4.33 -9.79 -11.98
C GLU A 13 -3.55 -10.28 -10.75
N PRO A 14 -4.05 -11.29 -10.03
CA PRO A 14 -3.47 -11.68 -8.73
C PRO A 14 -2.03 -12.20 -8.80
N ALA A 15 -1.50 -12.44 -9.99
CA ALA A 15 -0.10 -12.79 -10.19
C ALA A 15 0.79 -11.57 -10.50
N ALA A 16 0.22 -10.40 -10.70
CA ALA A 16 0.99 -9.19 -10.98
C ALA A 16 1.60 -8.62 -9.69
N GLY A 17 2.90 -8.38 -9.71
CA GLY A 17 3.62 -7.82 -8.57
C GLY A 17 3.67 -6.30 -8.61
N LEU A 18 3.43 -5.68 -7.46
CA LEU A 18 3.57 -4.25 -7.25
C LEU A 18 4.40 -4.04 -5.99
N VAL A 19 5.41 -3.18 -6.09
CA VAL A 19 6.28 -2.86 -4.95
C VAL A 19 5.99 -1.46 -4.46
N ILE A 20 5.82 -1.33 -3.14
CA ILE A 20 5.78 -0.03 -2.47
C ILE A 20 7.08 0.08 -1.69
N CYS A 21 7.86 1.14 -1.93
CA CYS A 21 9.19 1.28 -1.35
C CYS A 21 9.55 2.74 -1.09
N ARG A 22 10.60 2.93 -0.30
CA ARG A 22 11.27 4.22 -0.14
C ARG A 22 12.54 4.20 -0.98
N GLN A 23 12.76 5.25 -1.73
CA GLN A 23 14.02 5.45 -2.42
C GLN A 23 15.08 5.90 -1.42
N GLN A 24 16.21 5.19 -1.39
CA GLN A 24 17.35 5.64 -0.61
C GLN A 24 18.18 6.64 -1.42
N PRO A 25 18.66 7.73 -0.81
CA PRO A 25 19.42 8.75 -1.53
C PRO A 25 20.63 8.23 -2.29
N ASP A 26 21.30 7.23 -1.75
CA ASP A 26 22.54 6.68 -2.32
C ASP A 26 22.31 5.60 -3.38
N ARG A 27 21.05 5.18 -3.56
CA ARG A 27 20.70 4.10 -4.51
C ARG A 27 19.44 4.47 -5.26
N PRO A 28 19.57 5.21 -6.38
CA PRO A 28 18.41 5.52 -7.19
C PRO A 28 17.81 4.22 -7.74
N ILE A 29 16.50 4.15 -7.66
CA ILE A 29 15.77 3.04 -8.26
C ILE A 29 15.71 3.26 -9.76
N GLU A 30 16.18 2.30 -10.51
CA GLU A 30 16.06 2.31 -11.96
C GLU A 30 14.74 1.66 -12.38
N GLY A 31 14.11 2.18 -13.42
CA GLY A 31 12.86 1.67 -13.96
C GLY A 31 11.70 2.63 -13.77
N SER A 32 10.51 2.16 -14.12
CA SER A 32 9.29 2.96 -14.01
C SER A 32 8.81 3.04 -12.57
N LEU A 33 9.06 4.17 -11.94
CA LEU A 33 8.63 4.46 -10.60
C LEU A 33 7.65 5.62 -10.62
N ALA A 34 6.55 5.46 -9.90
CA ALA A 34 5.62 6.53 -9.63
C ALA A 34 5.79 6.98 -8.19
N ARG A 35 6.16 8.24 -7.99
CA ARG A 35 6.25 8.82 -6.65
C ARG A 35 4.85 9.12 -6.14
N VAL A 36 4.60 8.74 -4.90
CA VAL A 36 3.38 9.16 -4.19
C VAL A 36 3.55 10.63 -3.79
N GLU A 37 2.70 11.50 -4.32
CA GLU A 37 2.78 12.94 -4.12
C GLU A 37 2.81 13.30 -2.62
N GLY A 38 3.72 14.20 -2.25
CA GLY A 38 3.87 14.65 -0.88
C GLY A 38 4.58 13.68 0.05
N SER A 39 5.20 12.63 -0.48
CA SER A 39 5.91 11.61 0.31
C SER A 39 7.22 11.21 -0.34
N ASP A 40 8.00 10.38 0.38
CA ASP A 40 9.19 9.72 -0.15
C ASP A 40 8.89 8.30 -0.64
N LEU A 41 7.62 7.96 -0.79
CA LEU A 41 7.21 6.65 -1.26
C LEU A 41 7.17 6.57 -2.78
N TYR A 42 7.51 5.39 -3.27
CA TYR A 42 7.45 5.05 -4.68
C TYR A 42 6.68 3.74 -4.86
N VAL A 43 5.94 3.67 -5.94
CA VAL A 43 5.23 2.48 -6.37
C VAL A 43 5.84 2.03 -7.70
N SER A 44 6.19 0.77 -7.80
CA SER A 44 6.81 0.21 -8.99
C SER A 44 6.19 -1.12 -9.38
N ALA A 45 5.85 -1.25 -10.65
CA ALA A 45 5.53 -2.54 -11.27
C ALA A 45 6.69 -3.03 -12.14
N SER A 46 7.85 -2.39 -12.06
CA SER A 46 9.02 -2.69 -12.89
C SER A 46 9.67 -4.01 -12.50
N ARG A 47 9.98 -4.80 -13.50
CA ARG A 47 10.77 -6.02 -13.34
C ARG A 47 12.14 -5.75 -12.72
N LEU A 48 12.76 -4.62 -13.07
CA LEU A 48 14.07 -4.23 -12.53
C LEU A 48 14.03 -4.05 -11.00
N THR A 49 12.97 -3.47 -10.48
CA THR A 49 12.78 -3.33 -9.03
C THR A 49 12.61 -4.69 -8.36
N LEU A 50 11.83 -5.58 -8.95
CA LEU A 50 11.66 -6.94 -8.44
C LEU A 50 12.97 -7.73 -8.46
N GLU A 51 13.76 -7.59 -9.51
CA GLU A 51 15.08 -8.22 -9.63
C GLU A 51 16.05 -7.68 -8.57
N ALA A 52 16.05 -6.38 -8.32
CA ALA A 52 16.88 -5.76 -7.28
C ALA A 52 16.55 -6.30 -5.89
N ILE A 53 15.27 -6.51 -5.59
CA ILE A 53 14.82 -7.10 -4.33
C ILE A 53 15.26 -8.57 -4.25
N ALA A 54 15.08 -9.35 -5.31
CA ALA A 54 15.44 -10.76 -5.35
C ALA A 54 16.96 -10.98 -5.22
N GLU A 55 17.76 -10.08 -5.76
CA GLU A 55 19.20 -10.12 -5.67
C GLU A 55 19.76 -9.51 -4.38
N GLU A 56 18.89 -9.07 -3.48
CA GLU A 56 19.26 -8.41 -2.22
C GLU A 56 20.12 -7.14 -2.42
N THR A 57 20.01 -6.51 -3.58
CA THR A 57 20.67 -5.23 -3.83
C THR A 57 19.87 -4.05 -3.32
N TRP A 58 18.62 -4.29 -2.93
CA TRP A 58 17.73 -3.31 -2.31
C TRP A 58 17.66 -3.56 -0.81
N LEU A 59 18.17 -2.62 -0.01
CA LEU A 59 18.27 -2.76 1.44
C LEU A 59 17.26 -1.93 2.22
N GLY A 60 16.48 -1.10 1.54
CA GLY A 60 15.46 -0.26 2.16
C GLY A 60 14.15 -0.99 2.44
N PRO A 61 13.24 -0.37 3.21
CA PRO A 61 11.92 -0.92 3.45
C PRO A 61 11.10 -1.01 2.17
N TYR A 62 10.40 -2.11 2.00
CA TYR A 62 9.50 -2.31 0.86
C TYR A 62 8.36 -3.25 1.22
N HIS A 63 7.29 -3.20 0.45
CA HIS A 63 6.24 -4.21 0.46
C HIS A 63 6.02 -4.72 -0.96
N LEU A 64 5.96 -6.03 -1.09
CA LEU A 64 5.56 -6.68 -2.34
C LEU A 64 4.09 -7.04 -2.23
N CYS A 65 3.29 -6.50 -3.13
CA CYS A 65 1.86 -6.81 -3.22
C CYS A 65 1.59 -7.62 -4.48
N LEU A 66 0.73 -8.61 -4.38
CA LEU A 66 0.23 -9.37 -5.54
C LEU A 66 -1.21 -8.97 -5.82
N GLY A 67 -1.47 -8.66 -7.09
CA GLY A 67 -2.75 -8.13 -7.52
C GLY A 67 -2.95 -6.65 -7.19
N TYR A 68 -4.02 -6.10 -7.71
CA TYR A 68 -4.38 -4.69 -7.47
C TYR A 68 -5.89 -4.52 -7.53
N ALA A 69 -6.36 -3.36 -7.10
CA ALA A 69 -7.73 -2.91 -7.29
C ALA A 69 -7.74 -1.72 -8.25
N GLY A 70 -8.77 -1.63 -9.05
CA GLY A 70 -8.92 -0.54 -10.02
C GLY A 70 -10.29 0.11 -9.88
N TRP A 71 -10.34 1.39 -10.23
CA TRP A 71 -11.59 2.15 -10.25
C TRP A 71 -11.73 2.86 -11.58
N SER A 72 -12.96 2.90 -12.09
CA SER A 72 -13.29 3.76 -13.22
C SER A 72 -13.30 5.24 -12.78
N PRO A 73 -13.21 6.19 -13.73
CA PRO A 73 -13.24 7.62 -13.38
C PRO A 73 -14.44 7.98 -12.51
N GLY A 74 -14.19 8.61 -11.36
CA GLY A 74 -15.22 9.02 -10.41
C GLY A 74 -15.77 7.93 -9.50
N GLN A 75 -15.42 6.67 -9.73
CA GLN A 75 -15.93 5.56 -8.94
C GLN A 75 -15.43 5.61 -7.49
N LEU A 76 -14.14 5.81 -7.29
CA LEU A 76 -13.57 5.87 -5.93
C LEU A 76 -14.14 7.05 -5.14
N ASP A 77 -14.25 8.22 -5.76
CA ASP A 77 -14.85 9.40 -5.13
C ASP A 77 -16.28 9.13 -4.68
N ARG A 78 -17.07 8.48 -5.52
CA ARG A 78 -18.44 8.09 -5.18
C ARG A 78 -18.49 7.10 -4.02
N GLU A 79 -17.62 6.11 -4.02
CA GLU A 79 -17.54 5.13 -2.93
C GLU A 79 -17.11 5.76 -1.60
N ILE A 80 -16.21 6.74 -1.63
CA ILE A 80 -15.84 7.52 -0.45
C ILE A 80 -17.03 8.31 0.06
N ASP A 81 -17.76 8.99 -0.82
CA ASP A 81 -18.96 9.77 -0.46
C ASP A 81 -20.07 8.88 0.13
N GLU A 82 -20.18 7.66 -0.35
CA GLU A 82 -21.14 6.68 0.16
C GLU A 82 -20.70 6.01 1.48
N GLY A 83 -19.50 6.32 1.97
CA GLY A 83 -18.97 5.74 3.21
C GLY A 83 -18.41 4.34 3.08
N SER A 84 -18.14 3.89 1.85
CA SER A 84 -17.53 2.57 1.59
C SER A 84 -16.06 2.50 1.98
N TRP A 85 -15.39 3.64 2.07
CA TRP A 85 -13.98 3.76 2.42
C TRP A 85 -13.78 4.80 3.51
N LEU A 86 -12.90 4.49 4.45
CA LEU A 86 -12.37 5.47 5.38
C LEU A 86 -11.03 5.97 4.85
N VAL A 87 -10.85 7.28 4.86
CA VAL A 87 -9.63 7.92 4.36
C VAL A 87 -8.81 8.41 5.55
N THR A 88 -7.53 8.08 5.54
CA THR A 88 -6.57 8.56 6.52
C THR A 88 -5.39 9.22 5.81
N GLU A 89 -4.66 10.04 6.54
CA GLU A 89 -3.41 10.59 6.04
C GLU A 89 -2.37 9.49 5.86
N LEU A 90 -1.52 9.64 4.86
CA LEU A 90 -0.41 8.73 4.64
C LEU A 90 0.59 8.83 5.79
N ASP A 91 0.84 7.71 6.45
CA ASP A 91 1.83 7.58 7.51
C ASP A 91 2.76 6.40 7.19
N GLU A 92 4.01 6.71 6.88
CA GLU A 92 5.00 5.70 6.51
C GLU A 92 5.33 4.75 7.67
N GLN A 93 5.19 5.20 8.91
CA GLN A 93 5.38 4.34 10.08
C GLN A 93 4.32 3.24 10.12
N ILE A 94 3.09 3.57 9.76
CA ILE A 94 2.03 2.57 9.68
C ILE A 94 2.34 1.53 8.60
N LEU A 95 2.89 1.97 7.46
CA LEU A 95 3.22 1.07 6.37
C LEU A 95 4.37 0.11 6.69
N PHE A 96 5.40 0.59 7.40
CA PHE A 96 6.64 -0.17 7.53
C PHE A 96 6.94 -0.66 8.95
N ASP A 97 6.44 0.02 9.98
CA ASP A 97 6.78 -0.29 11.36
C ASP A 97 5.65 -0.98 12.12
N VAL A 98 4.41 -0.81 11.69
CA VAL A 98 3.25 -1.44 12.33
C VAL A 98 3.02 -2.82 11.69
N PRO A 99 2.85 -3.89 12.51
CA PRO A 99 2.49 -5.20 11.98
C PRO A 99 1.22 -5.16 11.13
N VAL A 100 1.19 -5.94 10.05
CA VAL A 100 0.09 -5.91 9.09
C VAL A 100 -1.28 -6.15 9.73
N GLU A 101 -1.35 -7.02 10.71
CA GLU A 101 -2.57 -7.34 11.44
C GLU A 101 -3.11 -6.19 12.29
N ASP A 102 -2.27 -5.21 12.62
CA ASP A 102 -2.64 -4.06 13.45
C ASP A 102 -2.89 -2.78 12.64
N ARG A 103 -2.51 -2.76 11.37
CA ARG A 103 -2.54 -1.53 10.54
C ARG A 103 -3.93 -0.94 10.41
N TRP A 104 -4.93 -1.76 10.18
CA TRP A 104 -6.31 -1.29 10.04
C TRP A 104 -6.76 -0.56 11.30
N LYS A 105 -6.55 -1.18 12.47
CA LYS A 105 -6.92 -0.60 13.76
C LYS A 105 -6.19 0.71 14.02
N VAL A 106 -4.89 0.75 13.77
CA VAL A 106 -4.07 1.95 13.96
C VAL A 106 -4.57 3.08 13.05
N CYS A 107 -4.88 2.79 11.80
CA CYS A 107 -5.43 3.77 10.87
C CYS A 107 -6.79 4.31 11.34
N VAL A 108 -7.68 3.43 11.77
CA VAL A 108 -9.01 3.81 12.25
C VAL A 108 -8.91 4.67 13.52
N ASP A 109 -8.04 4.29 14.44
CA ASP A 109 -7.79 5.08 15.66
C ASP A 109 -7.25 6.47 15.33
N SER A 110 -6.39 6.58 14.29
CA SER A 110 -5.77 7.85 13.89
C SER A 110 -6.78 8.90 13.42
N ILE A 111 -7.91 8.49 12.88
CA ILE A 111 -8.97 9.38 12.43
C ILE A 111 -10.07 9.58 13.49
N GLY A 112 -9.86 9.07 14.70
CA GLY A 112 -10.78 9.26 15.82
C GLY A 112 -12.04 8.40 15.79
N VAL A 113 -12.08 7.38 14.92
CA VAL A 113 -13.21 6.44 14.87
C VAL A 113 -12.87 5.21 15.70
N LYS A 114 -13.72 4.91 16.68
CA LYS A 114 -13.58 3.67 17.44
C LYS A 114 -14.24 2.53 16.66
N PRO A 115 -13.60 1.36 16.56
CA PRO A 115 -14.21 0.21 15.89
C PRO A 115 -15.61 -0.12 16.41
N SER A 116 -15.86 0.09 17.72
CA SER A 116 -17.17 -0.12 18.34
C SER A 116 -18.24 0.87 17.88
N MET A 117 -17.85 2.00 17.31
CA MET A 117 -18.76 3.01 16.75
C MET A 117 -19.09 2.75 15.28
N MET A 118 -18.36 1.86 14.65
CA MET A 118 -18.62 1.49 13.27
C MET A 118 -19.84 0.57 13.27
N MET A 119 -20.90 1.04 12.65
CA MET A 119 -22.04 0.17 12.34
C MET A 119 -21.56 -0.92 11.41
N TRP A 120 -22.18 -2.10 11.50
CA TRP A 120 -21.81 -3.20 10.63
C TRP A 120 -21.78 -2.74 9.18
N ILE A 121 -20.59 -2.85 8.57
CA ILE A 121 -20.40 -2.55 7.17
C ILE A 121 -20.34 -3.89 6.44
N PRO A 122 -21.23 -4.14 5.46
CA PRO A 122 -21.18 -5.39 4.72
C PRO A 122 -19.81 -5.53 4.03
N PRO A 123 -19.28 -6.76 3.93
CA PRO A 123 -18.00 -6.97 3.25
C PRO A 123 -18.09 -6.44 1.84
N ILE A 124 -17.11 -5.60 1.47
CA ILE A 124 -17.00 -5.03 0.13
C ILE A 124 -16.13 -5.98 -0.67
N GLU A 125 -16.70 -6.57 -1.69
CA GLU A 125 -15.92 -7.29 -2.69
C GLU A 125 -15.26 -6.24 -3.60
N ALA A 126 -13.99 -5.98 -3.35
CA ALA A 126 -13.21 -5.12 -4.21
C ALA A 126 -12.42 -5.94 -5.23
#